data_a48570c1fcbed3bcb0a7624820273412
#
_entry.id   a48570c1fcbed3bcb0a7624820273412
#
_cell.length_a   1.000
_cell.length_b   1.000
_cell.length_c   1.000
_cell.angle_alpha   90.00
_cell.angle_beta   90.00
_cell.angle_gamma   90.00
#
_symmetry.space_group_name_H-M   'P 1'
#
loop_
_entity.id
_entity.type
_entity.pdbx_description
1 polymer ?
#
loop_
_entity_poly.entity_id
_entity_poly.type
_entity_poly.pdbx_seq_one_letter_code
_entity_poly.pdbx_strand_id
1 'polypeptide(L)'
;MIVTTDGFYTTTDPEEVRRRFIERISAVSSMEDGRIFATDQDKPCNNLVQITAMEPFVQTKKIIKVEGFHMDSAPIDAVKHELEKYTGLSHLSTGKNNVEITNITAQKGLALKKYIKKLGLTEDEVMVLGDSQNDLSMFEHFKYSFAPENSCRG
;
A
#
# COMPACT_ATOMS: atom_id res chain seq x y z
N MET A 1 6.56 -1.99 7.49
CA MET A 1 5.82 -0.83 8.04
C MET A 1 4.39 -1.25 8.33
N ILE A 2 3.83 -0.83 9.43
CA ILE A 2 2.42 -1.06 9.80
C ILE A 2 1.72 0.29 9.89
N VAL A 3 0.64 0.44 9.14
CA VAL A 3 -0.20 1.65 9.10
C VAL A 3 -1.44 1.42 9.94
N THR A 4 -1.71 2.33 10.86
CA THR A 4 -2.89 2.29 11.74
C THR A 4 -3.70 3.58 11.58
N THR A 5 -4.79 3.69 12.30
CA THR A 5 -5.62 4.91 12.31
C THR A 5 -4.94 6.10 12.98
N ASP A 6 -3.87 5.89 13.72
CA ASP A 6 -3.21 6.91 14.55
C ASP A 6 -1.69 7.03 14.33
N GLY A 7 -1.14 6.31 13.35
CA GLY A 7 0.28 6.48 13.02
C GLY A 7 0.90 5.36 12.20
N PHE A 8 2.22 5.45 12.08
CA PHE A 8 3.07 4.53 11.33
C PHE A 8 4.03 3.82 12.27
N TYR A 9 4.14 2.52 12.12
CA TYR A 9 4.87 1.66 13.05
C TYR A 9 5.76 0.66 12.31
N THR A 10 6.80 0.19 13.00
CA THR A 10 7.71 -0.83 12.47
C THR A 10 8.22 -1.74 13.59
N THR A 11 8.52 -2.99 13.26
CA THR A 11 9.22 -3.94 14.14
C THR A 11 10.74 -3.84 14.04
N THR A 12 11.21 -3.17 12.98
CA THR A 12 12.62 -2.91 12.72
C THR A 12 12.99 -1.53 13.27
N ASP A 13 14.27 -1.26 13.45
CA ASP A 13 14.76 0.07 13.78
C ASP A 13 14.25 1.11 12.76
N PRO A 14 13.56 2.18 13.18
CA PRO A 14 13.04 3.22 12.31
C PRO A 14 14.09 3.87 11.39
N GLU A 15 15.30 4.09 11.88
CA GLU A 15 16.38 4.68 11.08
C GLU A 15 16.84 3.73 9.97
N GLU A 16 16.87 2.44 10.25
CA GLU A 16 17.17 1.42 9.24
C GLU A 16 16.08 1.38 8.15
N VAL A 17 14.81 1.43 8.53
CA VAL A 17 13.68 1.51 7.57
C VAL A 17 13.80 2.76 6.73
N ARG A 18 14.02 3.92 7.35
CA ARG A 18 14.19 5.21 6.68
C ARG A 18 15.33 5.17 5.67
N ARG A 19 16.50 4.67 6.07
CA ARG A 19 17.66 4.52 5.20
C ARG A 19 17.34 3.70 3.96
N ARG A 20 16.70 2.54 4.12
CA ARG A 20 16.30 1.67 2.99
C ARG A 20 15.29 2.33 2.05
N PHE A 21 14.36 3.13 2.57
CA PHE A 21 13.43 3.90 1.74
C PHE A 21 14.15 4.94 0.89
N ILE A 22 15.09 5.69 1.47
CA ILE A 22 15.88 6.70 0.75
C ILE A 22 16.71 6.04 -0.34
N GLU A 23 17.42 4.96 -0.04
CA GLU A 23 18.20 4.19 -1.01
C GLU A 23 17.35 3.72 -2.19
N ARG A 24 16.14 3.20 -1.91
CA ARG A 24 15.21 2.75 -2.95
C ARG A 24 14.76 3.89 -3.84
N ILE A 25 14.35 5.03 -3.30
CA ILE A 25 13.89 6.17 -4.09
C ILE A 25 15.03 6.72 -4.93
N SER A 26 16.22 6.88 -4.35
CA SER A 26 17.41 7.34 -5.07
C SER A 26 17.82 6.42 -6.22
N ALA A 27 17.57 5.13 -6.09
CA ALA A 27 17.88 4.15 -7.15
C ALA A 27 16.86 4.16 -8.29
N VAL A 28 15.62 4.55 -8.04
CA VAL A 28 14.51 4.50 -9.02
C VAL A 28 14.28 5.86 -9.70
N SER A 29 14.43 6.94 -8.96
CA SER A 29 14.14 8.31 -9.44
C SER A 29 15.45 9.11 -9.61
N SER A 30 15.90 9.76 -8.54
CA SER A 30 17.17 10.50 -8.52
C SER A 30 17.70 10.63 -7.08
N MET A 31 18.98 11.03 -6.97
CA MET A 31 19.57 11.37 -5.67
C MET A 31 18.88 12.58 -5.02
N GLU A 32 18.39 13.53 -5.83
CA GLU A 32 17.66 14.70 -5.34
C GLU A 32 16.30 14.32 -4.78
N ASP A 33 15.55 13.45 -5.46
CA ASP A 33 14.27 12.92 -4.97
C ASP A 33 14.45 12.18 -3.65
N GLY A 34 15.52 11.41 -3.51
CA GLY A 34 15.88 10.75 -2.25
C GLY A 34 16.14 11.74 -1.12
N ARG A 35 16.82 12.85 -1.38
CA ARG A 35 17.06 13.92 -0.39
C ARG A 35 15.77 14.64 0.01
N ILE A 36 14.95 15.02 -0.96
CA ILE A 36 13.64 15.65 -0.70
C ILE A 36 12.79 14.73 0.16
N PHE A 37 12.72 13.44 -0.18
CA PHE A 37 11.99 12.45 0.60
C PHE A 37 12.51 12.32 2.04
N ALA A 38 13.82 12.38 2.21
CA ALA A 38 14.47 12.27 3.53
C ALA A 38 14.16 13.44 4.46
N THR A 39 13.86 14.62 3.92
CA THR A 39 13.59 15.84 4.69
C THR A 39 12.10 16.15 4.85
N ASP A 40 11.24 15.48 4.09
CA ASP A 40 9.79 15.68 4.15
C ASP A 40 9.21 15.03 5.43
N GLN A 41 8.83 15.87 6.39
CA GLN A 41 8.27 15.42 7.67
C GLN A 41 6.91 14.72 7.53
N ASP A 42 6.20 14.90 6.42
CA ASP A 42 4.91 14.26 6.18
C ASP A 42 5.04 12.83 5.64
N LYS A 43 6.24 12.40 5.28
CA LYS A 43 6.45 11.03 4.81
C LYS A 43 6.39 10.01 5.96
N PRO A 44 5.69 8.89 5.77
CA PRO A 44 5.51 7.85 6.79
C PRO A 44 6.83 7.35 7.38
N CYS A 45 7.87 7.17 6.55
CA CYS A 45 9.17 6.66 7.01
C CYS A 45 9.93 7.62 7.95
N ASN A 46 9.55 8.90 7.98
CA ASN A 46 10.14 9.89 8.87
C ASN A 46 9.39 10.02 10.21
N ASN A 47 8.24 9.34 10.34
CA ASN A 47 7.38 9.34 11.53
C ASN A 47 7.11 7.93 12.07
N LEU A 48 8.05 7.02 11.88
CA LEU A 48 7.91 5.64 12.35
C LEU A 48 8.16 5.50 13.85
N VAL A 49 7.30 4.75 14.50
CA VAL A 49 7.45 4.35 15.90
C VAL A 49 7.79 2.87 15.96
N GLN A 50 8.83 2.51 16.71
CA GLN A 50 9.23 1.12 16.86
C GLN A 50 8.29 0.38 17.81
N ILE A 51 7.85 -0.80 17.39
CA ILE A 51 7.08 -1.73 18.20
C ILE A 51 8.05 -2.70 18.86
N THR A 52 8.00 -2.77 20.19
CA THR A 52 8.81 -3.70 20.99
C THR A 52 8.06 -4.98 21.35
N ALA A 53 6.72 -4.94 21.35
CA ALA A 53 5.86 -6.09 21.65
C ALA A 53 4.66 -6.12 20.71
N MET A 54 4.58 -7.13 19.87
CA MET A 54 3.56 -7.22 18.82
C MET A 54 2.17 -7.53 19.38
N GLU A 55 2.08 -8.44 20.35
CA GLU A 55 0.81 -8.92 20.88
C GLU A 55 -0.05 -7.81 21.52
N PRO A 56 0.46 -6.98 22.45
CA PRO A 56 -0.32 -5.86 22.97
C PRO A 56 -0.58 -4.78 21.90
N PHE A 57 0.30 -4.63 20.91
CA PHE A 57 0.10 -3.68 19.81
C PHE A 57 -1.13 -4.05 18.99
N VAL A 58 -1.26 -5.29 18.53
CA VAL A 58 -2.41 -5.72 17.71
C VAL A 58 -3.73 -5.70 18.45
N GLN A 59 -3.71 -5.82 19.78
CA GLN A 59 -4.91 -5.74 20.62
C GLN A 59 -5.40 -4.30 20.80
N THR A 60 -4.52 -3.32 20.71
CA THR A 60 -4.83 -1.91 21.02
C THR A 60 -4.92 -1.01 19.80
N LYS A 61 -4.37 -1.43 18.66
CA LYS A 61 -4.29 -0.62 17.43
C LYS A 61 -5.19 -1.15 16.33
N LYS A 62 -5.87 -0.23 15.65
CA LYS A 62 -6.61 -0.56 14.44
C LYS A 62 -5.68 -0.50 13.24
N ILE A 63 -5.21 -1.67 12.81
CA ILE A 63 -4.33 -1.82 11.65
C ILE A 63 -5.16 -1.61 10.37
N ILE A 64 -4.67 -0.76 9.47
CA ILE A 64 -5.25 -0.45 8.16
C ILE A 64 -4.51 -1.21 7.07
N LYS A 65 -3.18 -1.19 7.11
CA LYS A 65 -2.31 -1.77 6.08
C LYS A 65 -0.99 -2.23 6.71
N VAL A 66 -0.44 -3.31 6.17
CA VAL A 66 0.93 -3.75 6.46
C VAL A 66 1.71 -3.73 5.16
N GLU A 67 2.91 -3.17 5.18
CA GLU A 67 3.84 -3.15 4.06
C GLU A 67 5.12 -3.90 4.42
N GLY A 68 5.49 -4.84 3.57
CA GLY A 68 6.77 -5.52 3.60
C GLY A 68 7.64 -5.10 2.41
N PHE A 69 8.93 -4.92 2.65
CA PHE A 69 9.94 -4.69 1.62
C PHE A 69 11.21 -5.48 1.94
N HIS A 70 11.82 -6.07 0.93
CA HIS A 70 13.10 -6.74 1.04
C HIS A 70 13.94 -6.49 -0.22
N MET A 71 15.27 -6.43 -0.11
CA MET A 71 16.16 -6.23 -1.27
C MET A 71 16.14 -7.43 -2.22
N ASP A 72 15.99 -8.63 -1.69
CA ASP A 72 15.77 -9.86 -2.43
C ASP A 72 14.26 -10.13 -2.52
N SER A 73 13.78 -10.56 -3.69
CA SER A 73 12.35 -10.88 -3.90
C SER A 73 11.92 -12.19 -3.23
N ALA A 74 12.81 -13.15 -3.04
CA ALA A 74 12.45 -14.47 -2.53
C ALA A 74 11.72 -14.46 -1.17
N PRO A 75 12.11 -13.67 -0.15
CA PRO A 75 11.33 -13.54 1.07
C PRO A 75 9.94 -12.92 0.85
N ILE A 76 9.81 -11.99 -0.10
CA ILE A 76 8.52 -11.37 -0.44
C ILE A 76 7.60 -12.39 -1.11
N ASP A 77 8.13 -13.21 -2.02
CA ASP A 77 7.37 -14.26 -2.71
C ASP A 77 6.90 -15.34 -1.71
N ALA A 78 7.74 -15.69 -0.74
CA ALA A 78 7.36 -16.62 0.33
C ALA A 78 6.21 -16.06 1.20
N VAL A 79 6.25 -14.75 1.53
CA VAL A 79 5.15 -14.09 2.27
C VAL A 79 3.88 -14.07 1.44
N LYS A 80 3.94 -13.74 0.15
CA LYS A 80 2.76 -13.75 -0.74
C LYS A 80 2.13 -15.14 -0.80
N HIS A 81 2.93 -16.17 -0.98
CA HIS A 81 2.43 -17.55 -1.00
C HIS A 81 1.75 -17.95 0.33
N GLU A 82 2.32 -17.54 1.45
CA GLU A 82 1.69 -17.79 2.76
C GLU A 82 0.35 -17.04 2.90
N LEU A 83 0.25 -15.80 2.38
CA LEU A 83 -0.96 -14.99 2.43
C LEU A 83 -2.13 -15.56 1.62
N GLU A 84 -1.89 -16.38 0.60
CA GLU A 84 -2.93 -17.06 -0.18
C GLU A 84 -3.85 -17.95 0.67
N LYS A 85 -3.39 -18.38 1.83
CA LYS A 85 -4.17 -19.20 2.77
C LYS A 85 -5.25 -18.39 3.52
N TYR A 86 -5.20 -17.06 3.46
CA TYR A 86 -6.05 -16.16 4.25
C TYR A 86 -7.06 -15.43 3.38
N THR A 87 -8.29 -15.94 3.30
CA THR A 87 -9.36 -15.39 2.45
C THR A 87 -9.86 -14.00 2.87
N GLY A 88 -9.57 -13.55 4.09
CA GLY A 88 -9.94 -12.23 4.60
C GLY A 88 -8.95 -11.11 4.26
N LEU A 89 -7.81 -11.45 3.63
CA LEU A 89 -6.76 -10.51 3.28
C LEU A 89 -6.63 -10.36 1.77
N SER A 90 -6.27 -9.15 1.36
CA SER A 90 -5.80 -8.84 0.01
C SER A 90 -4.33 -8.46 0.08
N HIS A 91 -3.53 -8.95 -0.85
CA HIS A 91 -2.14 -8.54 -0.99
C HIS A 91 -1.85 -8.08 -2.42
N LEU A 92 -1.15 -6.97 -2.53
CA LEU A 92 -0.76 -6.34 -3.78
C LEU A 92 0.73 -6.04 -3.77
N SER A 93 1.30 -5.88 -4.94
CA SER A 93 2.70 -5.46 -5.10
C SER A 93 2.78 -4.36 -6.13
N THR A 94 3.55 -3.32 -5.83
CA THR A 94 3.93 -2.28 -6.78
C THR A 94 5.27 -2.59 -7.46
N GLY A 95 5.85 -3.75 -7.15
CA GLY A 95 7.11 -4.24 -7.70
C GLY A 95 7.48 -5.61 -7.14
N LYS A 96 8.60 -6.19 -7.60
CA LYS A 96 9.04 -7.55 -7.19
C LYS A 96 9.43 -7.65 -5.70
N ASN A 97 9.83 -6.55 -5.11
CA ASN A 97 10.49 -6.50 -3.82
C ASN A 97 9.61 -5.99 -2.68
N ASN A 98 8.30 -5.84 -2.91
CA ASN A 98 7.37 -5.37 -1.88
C ASN A 98 6.06 -6.16 -1.89
N VAL A 99 5.38 -6.10 -0.76
CA VAL A 99 4.00 -6.56 -0.60
C VAL A 99 3.24 -5.58 0.29
N GLU A 100 2.04 -5.22 -0.13
CA GLU A 100 1.08 -4.46 0.66
C GLU A 100 -0.08 -5.40 1.03
N ILE A 101 -0.40 -5.47 2.31
CA ILE A 101 -1.43 -6.35 2.86
C ILE A 101 -2.53 -5.49 3.46
N THR A 102 -3.76 -5.73 3.04
CA THR A 102 -4.96 -5.03 3.53
C THR A 102 -6.09 -6.01 3.79
N ASN A 103 -7.16 -5.54 4.38
CA ASN A 103 -8.41 -6.30 4.43
C ASN A 103 -8.96 -6.48 3.00
N ILE A 104 -9.53 -7.64 2.68
CA ILE A 104 -10.07 -7.96 1.36
C ILE A 104 -11.14 -6.94 0.89
N THR A 105 -11.84 -6.29 1.81
CA THR A 105 -12.83 -5.25 1.48
C THR A 105 -12.25 -3.84 1.32
N ALA A 106 -10.95 -3.66 1.58
CA ALA A 106 -10.25 -2.37 1.45
C ALA A 106 -9.77 -2.16 0.01
N GLN A 107 -10.71 -2.11 -0.93
CA GLN A 107 -10.46 -1.95 -2.36
C GLN A 107 -10.95 -0.59 -2.84
N LYS A 108 -10.24 0.03 -3.79
CA LYS A 108 -10.59 1.34 -4.36
C LYS A 108 -12.00 1.36 -4.97
N GLY A 109 -12.35 0.33 -5.74
CA GLY A 109 -13.68 0.20 -6.35
C GLY A 109 -14.80 0.16 -5.31
N LEU A 110 -14.66 -0.65 -4.26
CA LEU A 110 -15.65 -0.74 -3.19
C LEU A 110 -15.75 0.57 -2.38
N ALA A 111 -14.63 1.26 -2.15
CA ALA A 111 -14.62 2.55 -1.49
C ALA A 111 -15.33 3.61 -2.33
N LEU A 112 -15.05 3.64 -3.64
CA LEU A 112 -15.68 4.57 -4.57
C LEU A 112 -17.18 4.32 -4.69
N LYS A 113 -17.64 3.06 -4.79
CA LYS A 113 -19.09 2.73 -4.75
C LYS A 113 -19.79 3.28 -3.51
N LYS A 114 -19.17 3.16 -2.34
CA LYS A 114 -19.72 3.74 -1.11
C LYS A 114 -19.75 5.27 -1.16
N TYR A 115 -18.76 5.89 -1.78
CA TYR A 115 -18.64 7.34 -1.88
C TYR A 115 -19.68 7.93 -2.84
N ILE A 116 -19.81 7.39 -4.06
CA ILE A 116 -20.79 7.88 -5.04
C ILE A 116 -22.22 7.73 -4.53
N LYS A 117 -22.52 6.63 -3.80
CA LYS A 117 -23.83 6.46 -3.16
C LYS A 117 -24.14 7.58 -2.17
N LYS A 118 -23.15 8.09 -1.42
CA LYS A 118 -23.34 9.24 -0.53
C LYS A 118 -23.59 10.54 -1.28
N LEU A 119 -23.11 10.64 -2.53
CA LEU A 119 -23.32 11.79 -3.41
C LEU A 119 -24.64 11.69 -4.20
N GLY A 120 -25.36 10.59 -4.09
CA GLY A 120 -26.59 10.34 -4.87
C GLY A 120 -26.34 10.01 -6.34
N LEU A 121 -25.09 9.61 -6.68
CA LEU A 121 -24.69 9.24 -8.03
C LEU A 121 -24.84 7.74 -8.27
N THR A 122 -25.04 7.37 -9.54
CA THR A 122 -25.01 5.99 -10.04
C THR A 122 -23.64 5.64 -10.62
N GLU A 123 -23.36 4.37 -10.83
CA GLU A 123 -22.10 3.89 -11.42
C GLU A 123 -21.94 4.35 -12.89
N ASP A 124 -23.04 4.56 -13.61
CA ASP A 124 -23.07 5.05 -15.00
C ASP A 124 -22.75 6.56 -15.12
N GLU A 125 -22.75 7.29 -14.03
CA GLU A 125 -22.39 8.71 -13.97
C GLU A 125 -20.94 8.98 -13.58
N VAL A 126 -20.15 7.90 -13.42
CA VAL A 126 -18.77 7.99 -12.93
C VAL A 126 -17.81 7.39 -13.93
N MET A 127 -16.73 8.11 -14.21
CA MET A 127 -15.58 7.68 -14.98
C MET A 127 -14.40 7.44 -14.03
N VAL A 128 -13.68 6.34 -14.21
CA VAL A 128 -12.51 5.99 -13.43
C VAL A 128 -11.27 5.85 -14.32
N LEU A 129 -10.14 6.27 -13.78
CA LEU A 129 -8.83 6.11 -14.39
C LEU A 129 -7.91 5.39 -13.41
N GLY A 130 -7.08 4.48 -13.93
CA GLY A 130 -6.11 3.74 -13.13
C GLY A 130 -4.98 3.20 -13.99
N ASP A 131 -3.84 2.90 -13.39
CA ASP A 131 -2.64 2.44 -14.08
C ASP A 131 -2.00 1.19 -13.44
N SER A 132 -2.51 0.73 -12.31
CA SER A 132 -1.89 -0.36 -11.56
C SER A 132 -2.89 -1.35 -10.95
N GLN A 133 -2.38 -2.46 -10.43
CA GLN A 133 -3.21 -3.57 -9.93
C GLN A 133 -4.22 -3.16 -8.84
N ASN A 134 -3.89 -2.16 -8.02
CA ASN A 134 -4.81 -1.68 -6.99
C ASN A 134 -6.02 -0.91 -7.56
N ASP A 135 -6.03 -0.61 -8.86
CA ASP A 135 -7.11 0.06 -9.57
C ASP A 135 -8.09 -0.93 -10.22
N LEU A 136 -7.71 -2.21 -10.38
CA LEU A 136 -8.52 -3.23 -11.04
C LEU A 136 -9.94 -3.30 -10.47
N SER A 137 -10.08 -3.22 -9.16
CA SER A 137 -11.40 -3.22 -8.51
C SER A 137 -12.30 -2.04 -8.93
N MET A 138 -11.74 -0.92 -9.41
CA MET A 138 -12.54 0.16 -10.00
C MET A 138 -13.03 -0.24 -11.39
N PHE A 139 -12.18 -0.88 -12.19
CA PHE A 139 -12.54 -1.33 -13.55
C PHE A 139 -13.61 -2.43 -13.52
N GLU A 140 -13.62 -3.27 -12.49
CA GLU A 140 -14.66 -4.30 -12.29
C GLU A 140 -16.04 -3.70 -11.96
N HIS A 141 -16.09 -2.52 -11.36
CA HIS A 141 -17.32 -1.93 -10.85
C HIS A 141 -17.85 -0.75 -11.67
N PHE A 142 -17.03 -0.14 -12.52
CA PHE A 142 -17.42 1.05 -13.27
C PHE A 142 -17.28 0.83 -14.77
N LYS A 143 -18.36 1.10 -15.50
CA LYS A 143 -18.45 0.91 -16.95
C LYS A 143 -17.47 1.80 -17.73
N TYR A 144 -17.30 3.04 -17.30
CA TYR A 144 -16.40 3.99 -17.95
C TYR A 144 -15.05 3.97 -17.26
N SER A 145 -14.24 2.97 -17.63
CA SER A 145 -12.92 2.71 -17.07
C SER A 145 -11.84 2.92 -18.11
N PHE A 146 -10.80 3.66 -17.77
CA PHE A 146 -9.70 4.01 -18.67
C PHE A 146 -8.36 3.75 -18.00
N ALA A 147 -7.41 3.27 -18.79
CA ALA A 147 -6.02 3.09 -18.37
C ALA A 147 -5.09 3.73 -19.42
N PRO A 148 -3.99 4.37 -19.02
CA PRO A 148 -2.97 4.85 -19.95
C PRO A 148 -2.26 3.67 -20.62
N GLU A 149 -1.69 3.91 -21.81
CA GLU A 149 -1.04 2.86 -22.61
C GLU A 149 0.13 2.16 -21.86
N ASN A 150 0.80 2.89 -20.99
CA ASN A 150 1.92 2.40 -20.17
C ASN A 150 1.49 1.80 -18.83
N SER A 151 0.18 1.54 -18.61
CA SER A 151 -0.29 0.89 -17.40
C SER A 151 0.25 -0.54 -17.27
N CYS A 152 0.34 -1.04 -16.02
CA CYS A 152 0.77 -2.41 -15.79
C CYS A 152 -0.21 -3.39 -16.47
N ARG A 153 0.33 -4.33 -17.24
CA ARG A 153 -0.46 -5.43 -17.80
C ARG A 153 -0.70 -6.44 -16.68
N GLY A 154 -1.94 -6.63 -16.30
CA GLY A 154 -2.37 -7.67 -15.37
C GLY A 154 -2.39 -9.04 -16.04
#